data_35ea9b496fa8b3ef2f0768b6503c9a16
#
_entry.id   35ea9b496fa8b3ef2f0768b6503c9a16
#
_cell.length_a   1.000
_cell.length_b   1.000
_cell.length_c   1.000
_cell.angle_alpha   90.00
_cell.angle_beta   90.00
_cell.angle_gamma   90.00
#
_symmetry.space_group_name_H-M   'P 1'
#
loop_
_entity.id
_entity.type
_entity.pdbx_description
1 polymer ?
#
loop_
_entity_poly.entity_id
_entity_poly.type
_entity_poly.pdbx_seq_one_letter_code
_entity_poly.pdbx_strand_id
1 'polypeptide(L)'
;MRLKNHLNFLGDRNKQEITFHLSGAINKNIIVGVDDFDKIWSYLVLLSKQHTETDIFQWKETYHVTDSELCSIHSFLVAQGMVYLSDSSVKNIRLANFMGNWVSSTTYGALNKIMSSKHVVILGAGTVGSSLIDYLLQFDVQNFTIIDGDTIIAKNIPHQRNYIPTEIGIHKCDIAKEHILQINPNCHVDIYKQFLNTTDEFLGCIRSSSVDAIFWAIDQYDSDLLGGIYDWSIASNIPIYLSGYSLGGYVCGQRLSPAFVENLKNFQKHSQYIICENSGIGILGDLSAMFMIRLWLQDLDP
;
A
#
# COMPACT_ATOMS: atom_id res chain seq x y z
N MET A 1 1.43 -9.53 -23.81
CA MET A 1 2.62 -9.25 -22.95
C MET A 1 2.92 -7.77 -22.99
N ARG A 2 3.34 -7.16 -21.90
CA ARG A 2 3.68 -5.73 -21.83
C ARG A 2 4.85 -5.54 -20.87
N LEU A 3 5.77 -4.62 -21.16
CA LEU A 3 6.83 -4.25 -20.21
C LEU A 3 6.27 -3.63 -18.94
N LYS A 4 6.91 -3.92 -17.81
CA LYS A 4 6.58 -3.30 -16.53
C LYS A 4 6.91 -1.81 -16.55
N ASN A 5 6.04 -0.98 -15.99
CA ASN A 5 6.18 0.48 -16.09
C ASN A 5 7.33 1.06 -15.24
N HIS A 6 7.84 0.29 -14.28
CA HIS A 6 9.02 0.66 -13.49
C HIS A 6 10.33 0.17 -14.10
N LEU A 7 10.24 -0.45 -15.28
CA LEU A 7 11.40 -0.84 -16.07
C LEU A 7 11.80 0.32 -16.98
N ASN A 8 12.96 0.88 -16.73
CA ASN A 8 13.61 1.77 -17.69
C ASN A 8 14.62 0.96 -18.50
N PHE A 9 14.80 1.29 -19.76
CA PHE A 9 15.83 0.70 -20.57
C PHE A 9 16.58 1.76 -21.38
N LEU A 10 17.89 1.59 -21.44
CA LEU A 10 18.81 2.46 -22.15
C LEU A 10 19.54 1.63 -23.20
N GLY A 11 19.66 2.15 -24.41
CA GLY A 11 20.35 1.48 -25.49
C GLY A 11 21.64 2.18 -25.87
N ASP A 12 22.71 1.42 -26.01
CA ASP A 12 23.97 1.85 -26.65
C ASP A 12 24.15 1.09 -27.96
N ARG A 13 23.77 1.74 -29.08
CA ARG A 13 23.84 1.16 -30.40
C ARG A 13 25.29 0.84 -30.82
N ASN A 14 26.26 1.65 -30.38
CA ASN A 14 27.67 1.42 -30.76
C ASN A 14 28.25 0.17 -30.10
N LYS A 15 27.76 -0.14 -28.88
CA LYS A 15 28.18 -1.34 -28.16
C LYS A 15 27.26 -2.53 -28.40
N GLN A 16 26.15 -2.34 -29.11
CA GLN A 16 25.10 -3.35 -29.26
C GLN A 16 24.60 -3.85 -27.89
N GLU A 17 24.39 -2.92 -26.95
CA GLU A 17 24.00 -3.22 -25.57
C GLU A 17 22.70 -2.53 -25.20
N ILE A 18 21.88 -3.24 -24.43
CA ILE A 18 20.69 -2.68 -23.79
C ILE A 18 20.81 -2.89 -22.28
N THR A 19 20.75 -1.79 -21.54
CA THR A 19 20.73 -1.82 -20.08
C THR A 19 19.30 -1.67 -19.60
N PHE A 20 18.82 -2.66 -18.87
CA PHE A 20 17.54 -2.62 -18.18
C PHE A 20 17.77 -2.17 -16.74
N HIS A 21 17.04 -1.18 -16.32
CA HIS A 21 17.03 -0.68 -14.94
C HIS A 21 15.65 -0.97 -14.33
N LEU A 22 15.60 -1.94 -13.42
CA LEU A 22 14.40 -2.25 -12.62
C LEU A 22 14.49 -1.43 -11.34
N SER A 23 13.57 -0.49 -11.18
CA SER A 23 13.39 0.28 -9.95
C SER A 23 12.20 -0.27 -9.15
N GLY A 24 12.18 -0.04 -7.84
CA GLY A 24 11.15 -0.55 -6.94
C GLY A 24 11.76 -1.30 -5.76
N ALA A 25 11.12 -2.36 -5.32
CA ALA A 25 11.63 -3.20 -4.23
C ALA A 25 12.99 -3.86 -4.56
N ILE A 26 13.24 -4.10 -5.85
CA ILE A 26 14.50 -4.66 -6.36
C ILE A 26 15.14 -3.63 -7.28
N ASN A 27 16.13 -2.88 -6.78
CA ASN A 27 16.98 -2.07 -7.65
C ASN A 27 18.03 -2.96 -8.32
N LYS A 28 17.83 -3.27 -9.60
CA LYS A 28 18.73 -4.14 -10.37
C LYS A 28 19.00 -3.57 -11.75
N ASN A 29 20.25 -3.58 -12.14
CA ASN A 29 20.66 -3.30 -13.51
C ASN A 29 21.03 -4.62 -14.21
N ILE A 30 20.51 -4.82 -15.42
CA ILE A 30 20.83 -5.96 -16.26
C ILE A 30 21.31 -5.40 -17.59
N ILE A 31 22.56 -5.72 -17.97
CA ILE A 31 23.14 -5.33 -19.25
C ILE A 31 23.11 -6.54 -20.15
N VAL A 32 22.58 -6.37 -21.35
CA VAL A 32 22.43 -7.44 -22.35
C VAL A 32 23.07 -6.99 -23.65
N GLY A 33 24.04 -7.77 -24.15
CA GLY A 33 24.51 -7.67 -25.52
C GLY A 33 23.47 -8.24 -26.48
N VAL A 34 23.24 -7.59 -27.60
CA VAL A 34 22.28 -8.01 -28.63
C VAL A 34 22.95 -8.05 -30.03
N ASP A 35 22.63 -9.06 -30.82
CA ASP A 35 23.19 -9.19 -32.16
C ASP A 35 22.59 -8.19 -33.14
N ASP A 36 21.35 -7.80 -32.95
CA ASP A 36 20.64 -6.81 -33.75
C ASP A 36 19.92 -5.81 -32.83
N PHE A 37 20.57 -4.67 -32.60
CA PHE A 37 20.09 -3.62 -31.70
C PHE A 37 18.75 -3.06 -32.16
N ASP A 38 18.58 -2.74 -33.43
CA ASP A 38 17.39 -2.09 -33.94
C ASP A 38 16.16 -3.02 -33.84
N LYS A 39 16.36 -4.30 -34.12
CA LYS A 39 15.32 -5.33 -33.93
C LYS A 39 14.85 -5.40 -32.48
N ILE A 40 15.77 -5.61 -31.57
CA ILE A 40 15.40 -5.76 -30.14
C ILE A 40 14.86 -4.46 -29.56
N TRP A 41 15.51 -3.33 -29.87
CA TRP A 41 15.06 -2.01 -29.40
C TRP A 41 13.65 -1.68 -29.85
N SER A 42 13.34 -1.86 -31.13
CA SER A 42 12.00 -1.62 -31.69
C SER A 42 10.94 -2.50 -31.02
N TYR A 43 11.28 -3.74 -30.67
CA TYR A 43 10.39 -4.63 -29.95
C TYR A 43 10.12 -4.15 -28.52
N LEU A 44 11.15 -3.74 -27.80
CA LEU A 44 10.98 -3.19 -26.45
C LEU A 44 10.13 -1.91 -26.47
N VAL A 45 10.32 -1.05 -27.47
CA VAL A 45 9.47 0.14 -27.67
C VAL A 45 8.03 -0.26 -27.95
N LEU A 46 7.79 -1.30 -28.76
CA LEU A 46 6.46 -1.85 -29.00
C LEU A 46 5.82 -2.34 -27.71
N LEU A 47 6.53 -3.15 -26.92
CA LEU A 47 6.05 -3.71 -25.66
C LEU A 47 5.85 -2.63 -24.56
N SER A 48 6.50 -1.48 -24.66
CA SER A 48 6.34 -0.37 -23.70
C SER A 48 5.03 0.39 -23.88
N LYS A 49 4.37 0.22 -25.00
CA LYS A 49 3.11 0.90 -25.35
C LYS A 49 1.94 -0.08 -25.37
N GLN A 50 0.74 0.46 -25.48
CA GLN A 50 -0.42 -0.36 -25.80
C GLN A 50 -0.28 -0.87 -27.24
N HIS A 51 -0.38 -2.17 -27.45
CA HIS A 51 -0.20 -2.84 -28.75
C HIS A 51 -1.17 -4.01 -28.87
N THR A 52 -1.38 -4.45 -30.10
CA THR A 52 -2.21 -5.60 -30.48
C THR A 52 -1.36 -6.77 -30.94
N GLU A 53 -1.96 -7.93 -31.12
CA GLU A 53 -1.29 -9.09 -31.73
C GLU A 53 -0.88 -8.78 -33.19
N THR A 54 -1.66 -7.94 -33.88
CA THR A 54 -1.35 -7.49 -35.25
C THR A 54 -0.06 -6.66 -35.28
N ASP A 55 0.18 -5.81 -34.27
CA ASP A 55 1.40 -5.01 -34.20
C ASP A 55 2.64 -5.91 -33.99
N ILE A 56 2.50 -6.94 -33.17
CA ILE A 56 3.58 -7.95 -32.97
C ILE A 56 3.82 -8.71 -34.27
N PHE A 57 2.76 -9.10 -34.98
CA PHE A 57 2.89 -9.79 -36.25
C PHE A 57 3.61 -8.91 -37.29
N GLN A 58 3.23 -7.64 -37.44
CA GLN A 58 3.87 -6.70 -38.34
C GLN A 58 5.35 -6.49 -38.00
N TRP A 59 5.69 -6.41 -36.72
CA TRP A 59 7.07 -6.33 -36.28
C TRP A 59 7.86 -7.59 -36.65
N LYS A 60 7.29 -8.79 -36.46
CA LYS A 60 7.91 -10.06 -36.87
C LYS A 60 8.23 -10.09 -38.38
N GLU A 61 7.27 -9.68 -39.22
CA GLU A 61 7.45 -9.60 -40.65
C GLU A 61 8.57 -8.61 -41.02
N THR A 62 8.57 -7.42 -40.39
CA THR A 62 9.54 -6.35 -40.69
C THR A 62 10.96 -6.78 -40.40
N TYR A 63 11.19 -7.51 -39.31
CA TYR A 63 12.54 -7.92 -38.87
C TYR A 63 12.84 -9.40 -39.16
N HIS A 64 11.97 -10.08 -39.90
CA HIS A 64 12.11 -11.51 -40.26
C HIS A 64 12.33 -12.41 -39.03
N VAL A 65 11.54 -12.18 -37.96
CA VAL A 65 11.69 -12.88 -36.68
C VAL A 65 10.96 -14.22 -36.71
N THR A 66 11.65 -15.28 -36.40
CA THR A 66 11.06 -16.62 -36.27
C THR A 66 10.29 -16.76 -34.94
N ASP A 67 9.38 -17.72 -34.87
CA ASP A 67 8.67 -18.02 -33.62
C ASP A 67 9.60 -18.42 -32.48
N SER A 68 10.69 -19.12 -32.81
CA SER A 68 11.73 -19.54 -31.86
C SER A 68 12.47 -18.34 -31.27
N GLU A 69 12.86 -17.37 -32.11
CA GLU A 69 13.51 -16.13 -31.63
C GLU A 69 12.53 -15.30 -30.73
N LEU A 70 11.29 -15.15 -31.17
CA LEU A 70 10.29 -14.46 -30.37
C LEU A 70 10.06 -15.13 -29.01
N CYS A 71 10.00 -16.47 -29.01
CA CYS A 71 9.86 -17.26 -27.80
C CYS A 71 11.06 -17.08 -26.85
N SER A 72 12.26 -17.00 -27.41
CA SER A 72 13.50 -16.76 -26.64
C SER A 72 13.50 -15.38 -25.99
N ILE A 73 13.12 -14.34 -26.75
CA ILE A 73 13.00 -12.98 -26.21
C ILE A 73 11.94 -12.94 -25.07
N HIS A 74 10.78 -13.55 -25.29
CA HIS A 74 9.72 -13.61 -24.29
C HIS A 74 10.17 -14.34 -23.03
N SER A 75 10.81 -15.50 -23.19
CA SER A 75 11.31 -16.30 -22.07
C SER A 75 12.33 -15.53 -21.24
N PHE A 76 13.23 -14.79 -21.88
CA PHE A 76 14.18 -13.93 -21.21
C PHE A 76 13.46 -12.82 -20.39
N LEU A 77 12.54 -12.08 -21.04
CA LEU A 77 11.81 -10.99 -20.37
C LEU A 77 10.97 -11.48 -19.18
N VAL A 78 10.35 -12.65 -19.31
CA VAL A 78 9.59 -13.30 -18.22
C VAL A 78 10.52 -13.75 -17.10
N ALA A 79 11.61 -14.45 -17.43
CA ALA A 79 12.58 -14.94 -16.44
C ALA A 79 13.24 -13.81 -15.63
N GLN A 80 13.44 -12.64 -16.27
CA GLN A 80 13.97 -11.46 -15.58
C GLN A 80 12.87 -10.63 -14.88
N GLY A 81 11.63 -11.06 -14.92
CA GLY A 81 10.51 -10.34 -14.30
C GLY A 81 10.20 -8.98 -14.94
N MET A 82 10.56 -8.76 -16.21
CA MET A 82 10.47 -7.47 -16.91
C MET A 82 9.10 -7.19 -17.53
N VAL A 83 8.23 -8.18 -17.62
CA VAL A 83 6.95 -8.07 -18.31
C VAL A 83 5.78 -8.51 -17.45
N TYR A 84 4.60 -7.97 -17.80
CA TYR A 84 3.31 -8.51 -17.39
C TYR A 84 2.71 -9.33 -18.53
N LEU A 85 2.18 -10.50 -18.19
CA LEU A 85 1.33 -11.24 -19.11
C LEU A 85 -0.03 -10.54 -19.17
N SER A 86 -0.55 -10.34 -20.37
CA SER A 86 -1.84 -9.68 -20.55
C SER A 86 -2.96 -10.51 -19.92
N ASP A 87 -3.76 -9.83 -19.10
CA ASP A 87 -5.00 -10.37 -18.56
C ASP A 87 -6.10 -9.37 -18.94
N SER A 88 -7.16 -9.85 -19.57
CA SER A 88 -8.29 -9.03 -20.02
C SER A 88 -9.16 -8.49 -18.88
N SER A 89 -8.85 -8.87 -17.63
CA SER A 89 -9.63 -8.54 -16.43
C SER A 89 -9.13 -7.28 -15.68
N VAL A 90 -8.23 -6.50 -16.25
CA VAL A 90 -7.63 -5.35 -15.55
C VAL A 90 -8.64 -4.21 -15.39
N LYS A 91 -9.14 -4.00 -14.18
CA LYS A 91 -10.04 -2.89 -13.85
C LYS A 91 -9.29 -1.57 -13.67
N ASN A 92 -8.12 -1.60 -13.01
CA ASN A 92 -7.32 -0.42 -12.70
C ASN A 92 -5.85 -0.63 -13.07
N ILE A 93 -5.50 -0.21 -14.30
CA ILE A 93 -4.14 -0.37 -14.82
C ILE A 93 -3.10 0.47 -14.05
N ARG A 94 -3.49 1.63 -13.51
CA ARG A 94 -2.57 2.47 -12.74
C ARG A 94 -2.21 1.83 -11.41
N LEU A 95 -3.20 1.26 -10.72
CA LEU A 95 -2.97 0.51 -9.49
C LEU A 95 -2.10 -0.72 -9.76
N ALA A 96 -2.41 -1.52 -10.77
CA ALA A 96 -1.61 -2.68 -11.13
C ALA A 96 -0.16 -2.31 -11.46
N ASN A 97 0.05 -1.24 -12.20
CA ASN A 97 1.40 -0.74 -12.50
C ASN A 97 2.14 -0.30 -11.22
N PHE A 98 1.44 0.38 -10.31
CA PHE A 98 2.02 0.78 -9.04
C PHE A 98 2.36 -0.43 -8.17
N MET A 99 1.42 -1.37 -8.02
CA MET A 99 1.62 -2.59 -7.23
C MET A 99 2.76 -3.45 -7.76
N GLY A 100 2.99 -3.45 -9.07
CA GLY A 100 4.11 -4.16 -9.68
C GLY A 100 5.50 -3.67 -9.23
N ASN A 101 5.59 -2.52 -8.56
CA ASN A 101 6.84 -2.06 -7.94
C ASN A 101 7.09 -2.70 -6.56
N TRP A 102 6.05 -3.29 -5.96
CA TRP A 102 6.07 -3.79 -4.59
C TRP A 102 5.91 -5.30 -4.50
N VAL A 103 5.31 -5.91 -5.50
CA VAL A 103 4.98 -7.33 -5.50
C VAL A 103 5.41 -8.01 -6.79
N SER A 104 6.04 -9.18 -6.64
CA SER A 104 6.46 -10.03 -7.74
C SER A 104 5.26 -10.78 -8.32
N SER A 105 4.55 -10.17 -9.27
CA SER A 105 3.48 -10.86 -9.99
C SER A 105 3.66 -10.73 -11.49
N THR A 106 3.23 -11.75 -12.21
CA THR A 106 3.31 -11.83 -13.67
C THR A 106 2.05 -11.34 -14.38
N THR A 107 0.95 -11.13 -13.66
CA THR A 107 -0.32 -10.73 -14.27
C THR A 107 -0.89 -9.46 -13.63
N TYR A 108 -1.47 -8.59 -14.45
CA TYR A 108 -2.18 -7.42 -13.97
C TYR A 108 -3.41 -7.77 -13.12
N GLY A 109 -4.13 -8.82 -13.49
CA GLY A 109 -5.32 -9.24 -12.74
C GLY A 109 -5.01 -9.68 -11.32
N ALA A 110 -3.89 -10.39 -11.12
CA ALA A 110 -3.41 -10.75 -9.79
C ALA A 110 -3.07 -9.49 -8.96
N LEU A 111 -2.33 -8.52 -9.55
CA LEU A 111 -1.97 -7.28 -8.88
C LEU A 111 -3.20 -6.46 -8.44
N ASN A 112 -4.24 -6.38 -9.28
CA ASN A 112 -5.49 -5.71 -8.91
C ASN A 112 -6.22 -6.41 -7.76
N LYS A 113 -6.09 -7.74 -7.64
CA LYS A 113 -6.79 -8.52 -6.60
C LYS A 113 -6.07 -8.56 -5.26
N ILE A 114 -4.75 -8.30 -5.23
CA ILE A 114 -3.96 -8.38 -3.99
C ILE A 114 -4.58 -7.52 -2.90
N MET A 115 -4.83 -6.25 -3.19
CA MET A 115 -5.33 -5.30 -2.19
C MET A 115 -6.81 -5.47 -1.90
N SER A 116 -7.62 -5.82 -2.91
CA SER A 116 -9.07 -5.99 -2.71
C SER A 116 -9.44 -7.18 -1.83
N SER A 117 -8.54 -8.16 -1.72
CA SER A 117 -8.73 -9.30 -0.81
C SER A 117 -8.28 -9.00 0.63
N LYS A 118 -7.54 -7.91 0.85
CA LYS A 118 -6.99 -7.58 2.17
C LYS A 118 -8.05 -7.02 3.11
N HIS A 119 -7.95 -7.44 4.37
CA HIS A 119 -8.73 -6.91 5.47
C HIS A 119 -7.83 -6.11 6.41
N VAL A 120 -8.16 -4.85 6.61
CA VAL A 120 -7.38 -3.93 7.46
C VAL A 120 -8.18 -3.50 8.68
N VAL A 121 -7.49 -3.42 9.80
CA VAL A 121 -8.03 -2.83 11.03
C VAL A 121 -7.42 -1.44 11.21
N ILE A 122 -8.25 -0.44 11.38
CA ILE A 122 -7.84 0.94 11.65
C ILE A 122 -8.27 1.30 13.06
N LEU A 123 -7.30 1.53 13.94
CA LEU A 123 -7.52 2.03 15.29
C LEU A 123 -7.46 3.55 15.26
N GLY A 124 -8.62 4.20 15.40
CA GLY A 124 -8.78 5.64 15.31
C GLY A 124 -9.17 6.14 13.93
N ALA A 125 -10.23 6.94 13.85
CA ALA A 125 -10.72 7.61 12.65
C ALA A 125 -10.43 9.13 12.68
N GLY A 126 -9.40 9.56 13.43
CA GLY A 126 -8.96 10.95 13.54
C GLY A 126 -8.20 11.44 12.31
N THR A 127 -7.26 12.37 12.50
CA THR A 127 -6.47 13.00 11.41
C THR A 127 -5.72 11.96 10.56
N VAL A 128 -5.05 11.01 11.21
CA VAL A 128 -4.28 9.96 10.50
C VAL A 128 -5.23 8.90 9.93
N GLY A 129 -6.20 8.42 10.72
CA GLY A 129 -7.11 7.37 10.29
C GLY A 129 -8.00 7.75 9.12
N SER A 130 -8.50 9.00 9.07
CA SER A 130 -9.28 9.47 7.92
C SER A 130 -8.45 9.53 6.63
N SER A 131 -7.18 9.95 6.73
CA SER A 131 -6.26 9.93 5.59
C SER A 131 -5.91 8.49 5.15
N LEU A 132 -5.74 7.58 6.11
CA LEU A 132 -5.51 6.16 5.81
C LEU A 132 -6.67 5.55 5.01
N ILE A 133 -7.91 5.83 5.41
CA ILE A 133 -9.12 5.35 4.71
C ILE A 133 -9.08 5.78 3.25
N ASP A 134 -8.83 7.06 2.97
CA ASP A 134 -8.78 7.59 1.60
C ASP A 134 -7.70 6.91 0.74
N TYR A 135 -6.50 6.73 1.30
CA TYR A 135 -5.43 6.08 0.56
C TYR A 135 -5.68 4.58 0.37
N LEU A 136 -6.18 3.87 1.37
CA LEU A 136 -6.49 2.44 1.26
C LEU A 136 -7.58 2.18 0.21
N LEU A 137 -8.57 3.07 0.10
CA LEU A 137 -9.57 3.02 -0.98
C LEU A 137 -8.95 3.21 -2.37
N GLN A 138 -7.94 4.09 -2.51
CA GLN A 138 -7.20 4.23 -3.77
C GLN A 138 -6.42 2.97 -4.14
N PHE A 139 -6.01 2.17 -3.16
CA PHE A 139 -5.41 0.85 -3.35
C PHE A 139 -6.42 -0.28 -3.59
N ASP A 140 -7.72 0.03 -3.68
CA ASP A 140 -8.81 -0.95 -3.83
C ASP A 140 -8.94 -1.93 -2.64
N VAL A 141 -8.55 -1.51 -1.44
CA VAL A 141 -8.87 -2.27 -0.22
C VAL A 141 -10.38 -2.26 -0.04
N GLN A 142 -10.96 -3.43 0.26
CA GLN A 142 -12.42 -3.58 0.31
C GLN A 142 -12.94 -4.06 1.66
N ASN A 143 -12.07 -4.52 2.58
CA ASN A 143 -12.53 -4.99 3.89
C ASN A 143 -11.88 -4.14 4.99
N PHE A 144 -12.71 -3.50 5.79
CA PHE A 144 -12.31 -2.59 6.84
C PHE A 144 -12.94 -2.95 8.17
N THR A 145 -12.16 -2.89 9.23
CA THR A 145 -12.65 -2.77 10.61
C THR A 145 -12.15 -1.45 11.17
N ILE A 146 -13.05 -0.60 11.63
CA ILE A 146 -12.73 0.74 12.17
C ILE A 146 -13.17 0.80 13.62
N ILE A 147 -12.26 1.15 14.51
CA ILE A 147 -12.52 1.24 15.96
C ILE A 147 -12.18 2.66 16.43
N ASP A 148 -13.19 3.40 16.85
CA ASP A 148 -13.05 4.78 17.38
C ASP A 148 -14.26 5.10 18.28
N GLY A 149 -14.02 5.55 19.50
CA GLY A 149 -15.07 5.93 20.46
C GLY A 149 -15.55 7.36 20.33
N ASP A 150 -14.87 8.20 19.55
CA ASP A 150 -15.16 9.64 19.48
C ASP A 150 -16.38 9.98 18.64
N THR A 151 -16.96 11.13 18.97
CA THR A 151 -17.85 11.88 18.08
C THR A 151 -17.12 13.07 17.47
N ILE A 152 -17.63 13.54 16.34
CA ILE A 152 -17.09 14.72 15.66
C ILE A 152 -17.41 15.95 16.48
N ILE A 153 -16.42 16.79 16.74
CA ILE A 153 -16.56 18.08 17.41
C ILE A 153 -16.00 19.20 16.53
N ALA A 154 -16.40 20.44 16.80
CA ALA A 154 -16.04 21.59 15.96
C ALA A 154 -14.54 21.74 15.72
N LYS A 155 -13.69 21.41 16.70
CA LYS A 155 -12.24 21.46 16.57
C LYS A 155 -11.66 20.42 15.60
N ASN A 156 -12.40 19.38 15.23
CA ASN A 156 -11.94 18.39 14.28
C ASN A 156 -11.96 18.90 12.81
N ILE A 157 -12.94 19.73 12.50
CA ILE A 157 -13.22 20.17 11.11
C ILE A 157 -12.00 20.76 10.39
N PRO A 158 -11.18 21.65 11.01
CA PRO A 158 -10.07 22.28 10.29
C PRO A 158 -8.93 21.34 9.90
N HIS A 159 -8.80 20.15 10.53
CA HIS A 159 -7.65 19.30 10.37
C HIS A 159 -7.96 17.80 10.13
N GLN A 160 -9.22 17.40 10.21
CA GLN A 160 -9.67 16.05 9.88
C GLN A 160 -10.43 16.07 8.55
N ARG A 161 -9.88 15.42 7.55
CA ARG A 161 -10.21 15.59 6.13
C ARG A 161 -11.68 15.28 5.78
N ASN A 162 -12.27 14.27 6.42
CA ASN A 162 -13.54 13.68 5.98
C ASN A 162 -14.73 14.16 6.80
N TYR A 163 -14.58 15.24 7.59
CA TYR A 163 -15.64 15.75 8.46
C TYR A 163 -16.08 17.17 8.06
N ILE A 164 -17.38 17.40 8.07
CA ILE A 164 -18.00 18.69 7.76
C ILE A 164 -18.83 19.21 8.96
N PRO A 165 -19.11 20.51 9.04
CA PRO A 165 -19.81 21.10 10.19
C PRO A 165 -21.17 20.50 10.52
N THR A 166 -21.89 19.96 9.53
CA THR A 166 -23.20 19.33 9.72
C THR A 166 -23.14 17.95 10.40
N GLU A 167 -21.95 17.39 10.53
CA GLU A 167 -21.71 16.07 11.13
C GLU A 167 -21.29 16.16 12.61
N ILE A 168 -21.19 17.37 13.16
CA ILE A 168 -20.84 17.54 14.58
C ILE A 168 -21.85 16.80 15.46
N GLY A 169 -21.33 15.98 16.37
CA GLY A 169 -22.10 15.12 17.27
C GLY A 169 -22.31 13.69 16.75
N ILE A 170 -22.03 13.41 15.48
CA ILE A 170 -22.10 12.06 14.92
C ILE A 170 -20.80 11.30 15.27
N HIS A 171 -20.88 9.99 15.46
CA HIS A 171 -19.68 9.16 15.67
C HIS A 171 -18.77 9.15 14.45
N LYS A 172 -17.47 9.28 14.67
CA LYS A 172 -16.46 9.25 13.60
C LYS A 172 -16.53 7.97 12.77
N CYS A 173 -16.77 6.83 13.42
CA CYS A 173 -16.94 5.55 12.74
C CYS A 173 -18.12 5.53 11.75
N ASP A 174 -19.23 6.19 12.06
CA ASP A 174 -20.40 6.24 11.17
C ASP A 174 -20.06 6.99 9.88
N ILE A 175 -19.45 8.16 10.01
CA ILE A 175 -19.06 8.98 8.87
C ILE A 175 -17.96 8.29 8.06
N ALA A 176 -16.99 7.64 8.72
CA ALA A 176 -15.97 6.87 8.04
C ALA A 176 -16.57 5.73 7.20
N LYS A 177 -17.54 5.00 7.75
CA LYS A 177 -18.27 3.95 7.03
C LYS A 177 -19.06 4.50 5.86
N GLU A 178 -19.80 5.59 6.06
CA GLU A 178 -20.57 6.24 5.01
C GLU A 178 -19.67 6.70 3.88
N HIS A 179 -18.55 7.35 4.18
CA HIS A 179 -17.55 7.81 3.22
C HIS A 179 -16.99 6.65 2.38
N ILE A 180 -16.61 5.55 3.03
CA ILE A 180 -16.11 4.35 2.32
C ILE A 180 -17.16 3.84 1.35
N LEU A 181 -18.41 3.67 1.79
CA LEU A 181 -19.48 3.11 0.98
C LEU A 181 -19.96 4.05 -0.14
N GLN A 182 -19.80 5.37 0.02
CA GLN A 182 -20.04 6.35 -1.06
C GLN A 182 -19.00 6.20 -2.18
N ILE A 183 -17.73 5.96 -1.83
CA ILE A 183 -16.65 5.78 -2.81
C ILE A 183 -16.73 4.39 -3.47
N ASN A 184 -16.89 3.35 -2.66
CA ASN A 184 -16.99 1.97 -3.14
C ASN A 184 -18.08 1.19 -2.39
N PRO A 185 -19.30 1.08 -2.95
CA PRO A 185 -20.41 0.37 -2.34
C PRO A 185 -20.19 -1.13 -2.10
N ASN A 186 -19.16 -1.72 -2.72
CA ASN A 186 -18.83 -3.14 -2.54
C ASN A 186 -17.92 -3.40 -1.33
N CYS A 187 -17.48 -2.36 -0.62
CA CYS A 187 -16.70 -2.55 0.59
C CYS A 187 -17.51 -3.19 1.72
N HIS A 188 -16.86 -4.08 2.45
CA HIS A 188 -17.33 -4.59 3.73
C HIS A 188 -16.71 -3.74 4.84
N VAL A 189 -17.55 -3.14 5.70
CA VAL A 189 -17.10 -2.19 6.73
C VAL A 189 -17.75 -2.52 8.06
N ASP A 190 -16.95 -3.07 8.98
CA ASP A 190 -17.31 -3.23 10.38
C ASP A 190 -16.86 -2.02 11.19
N ILE A 191 -17.72 -1.53 12.07
CA ILE A 191 -17.40 -0.37 12.91
C ILE A 191 -17.69 -0.70 14.38
N TYR A 192 -16.79 -0.20 15.26
CA TYR A 192 -16.93 -0.33 16.70
C TYR A 192 -16.75 1.05 17.36
N LYS A 193 -17.86 1.57 17.94
CA LYS A 193 -17.95 2.90 18.54
C LYS A 193 -17.52 2.85 20.00
N GLN A 194 -16.27 2.51 20.23
CA GLN A 194 -15.76 2.35 21.59
C GLN A 194 -14.28 2.74 21.68
N PHE A 195 -13.86 3.14 22.86
CA PHE A 195 -12.44 3.25 23.20
C PHE A 195 -11.93 1.86 23.61
N LEU A 196 -10.69 1.57 23.27
CA LEU A 196 -10.02 0.34 23.67
C LEU A 196 -9.20 0.61 24.94
N ASN A 197 -9.47 -0.16 25.99
CA ASN A 197 -8.73 -0.11 27.25
C ASN A 197 -8.01 -1.44 27.53
N THR A 198 -8.45 -2.51 26.90
CA THR A 198 -7.90 -3.85 27.09
C THR A 198 -7.71 -4.59 25.77
N THR A 199 -6.79 -5.55 25.76
CA THR A 199 -6.59 -6.47 24.63
C THR A 199 -7.85 -7.28 24.33
N ASP A 200 -8.62 -7.68 25.35
CA ASP A 200 -9.85 -8.47 25.16
C ASP A 200 -10.94 -7.66 24.44
N GLU A 201 -11.06 -6.36 24.70
CA GLU A 201 -11.96 -5.47 23.97
C GLU A 201 -11.57 -5.40 22.49
N PHE A 202 -10.28 -5.26 22.19
CA PHE A 202 -9.77 -5.31 20.81
C PHE A 202 -10.08 -6.66 20.14
N LEU A 203 -9.77 -7.76 20.82
CA LEU A 203 -10.04 -9.10 20.31
C LEU A 203 -11.54 -9.35 20.09
N GLY A 204 -12.38 -8.73 20.89
CA GLY A 204 -13.84 -8.73 20.71
C GLY A 204 -14.28 -8.16 19.35
N CYS A 205 -13.56 -7.16 18.85
CA CYS A 205 -13.85 -6.49 17.56
C CYS A 205 -13.41 -7.29 16.33
N ILE A 206 -12.48 -8.24 16.48
CA ILE A 206 -11.87 -8.93 15.32
C ILE A 206 -12.08 -10.46 15.31
N ARG A 207 -12.82 -11.04 16.26
CA ARG A 207 -12.97 -12.49 16.48
C ARG A 207 -13.44 -13.30 15.28
N SER A 208 -14.17 -12.70 14.34
CA SER A 208 -14.78 -13.40 13.21
C SER A 208 -14.08 -13.17 11.88
N SER A 209 -13.01 -12.38 11.85
CA SER A 209 -12.40 -11.92 10.60
C SER A 209 -10.92 -12.30 10.50
N SER A 210 -10.50 -12.70 9.31
CA SER A 210 -9.07 -12.78 8.99
C SER A 210 -8.56 -11.34 8.77
N VAL A 211 -7.55 -10.91 9.53
CA VAL A 211 -6.94 -9.59 9.45
C VAL A 211 -5.58 -9.71 8.77
N ASP A 212 -5.28 -8.82 7.84
CA ASP A 212 -4.00 -8.79 7.14
C ASP A 212 -3.03 -7.72 7.69
N ALA A 213 -3.59 -6.63 8.25
CA ALA A 213 -2.79 -5.55 8.81
C ALA A 213 -3.58 -4.73 9.84
N ILE A 214 -2.87 -4.20 10.83
CA ILE A 214 -3.41 -3.26 11.80
C ILE A 214 -2.69 -1.92 11.66
N PHE A 215 -3.46 -0.84 11.50
CA PHE A 215 -2.97 0.53 11.47
C PHE A 215 -3.32 1.24 12.77
N TRP A 216 -2.30 1.55 13.56
CA TRP A 216 -2.44 2.23 14.83
C TRP A 216 -2.44 3.75 14.62
N ALA A 217 -3.62 4.36 14.58
CA ALA A 217 -3.84 5.78 14.33
C ALA A 217 -4.49 6.52 15.51
N ILE A 218 -4.40 5.93 16.72
CA ILE A 218 -4.84 6.56 17.98
C ILE A 218 -3.66 7.19 18.71
N ASP A 219 -3.90 8.29 19.40
CA ASP A 219 -2.88 9.01 20.17
C ASP A 219 -2.57 8.34 21.53
N GLN A 220 -3.34 7.33 21.89
CA GLN A 220 -3.16 6.60 23.13
C GLN A 220 -2.08 5.53 22.96
N TYR A 221 -0.99 5.69 23.71
CA TYR A 221 0.11 4.73 23.79
C TYR A 221 0.15 4.11 25.21
N ASP A 222 -0.93 3.45 25.61
CA ASP A 222 -0.91 2.62 26.81
C ASP A 222 -0.04 1.37 26.55
N SER A 223 0.96 1.15 27.39
CA SER A 223 1.95 0.09 27.18
C SER A 223 1.37 -1.30 27.34
N ASP A 224 0.34 -1.47 28.18
CA ASP A 224 -0.27 -2.76 28.43
C ASP A 224 -1.22 -3.14 27.30
N LEU A 225 -2.04 -2.19 26.85
CA LEU A 225 -2.90 -2.37 25.67
C LEU A 225 -2.07 -2.65 24.42
N LEU A 226 -1.08 -1.78 24.14
CA LEU A 226 -0.23 -1.95 22.95
C LEU A 226 0.57 -3.24 23.01
N GLY A 227 1.12 -3.57 24.18
CA GLY A 227 1.88 -4.79 24.41
C GLY A 227 1.05 -6.05 24.22
N GLY A 228 -0.18 -6.09 24.76
CA GLY A 228 -1.07 -7.21 24.60
C GLY A 228 -1.56 -7.42 23.17
N ILE A 229 -1.89 -6.33 22.44
CA ILE A 229 -2.22 -6.41 21.02
C ILE A 229 -1.01 -6.84 20.20
N TYR A 230 0.19 -6.36 20.55
CA TYR A 230 1.43 -6.76 19.90
C TYR A 230 1.72 -8.26 20.07
N ASP A 231 1.63 -8.78 21.30
CA ASP A 231 1.86 -10.21 21.58
C ASP A 231 0.89 -11.10 20.78
N TRP A 232 -0.38 -10.70 20.72
CA TRP A 232 -1.36 -11.37 19.88
C TRP A 232 -1.01 -11.28 18.38
N SER A 233 -0.57 -10.11 17.91
CA SER A 233 -0.24 -9.89 16.49
C SER A 233 0.91 -10.77 16.01
N ILE A 234 1.92 -10.97 16.88
CA ILE A 234 3.04 -11.88 16.61
C ILE A 234 2.55 -13.34 16.55
N ALA A 235 1.74 -13.75 17.52
CA ALA A 235 1.18 -15.11 17.52
C ALA A 235 0.30 -15.41 16.31
N SER A 236 -0.35 -14.38 15.76
CA SER A 236 -1.24 -14.46 14.59
C SER A 236 -0.53 -14.13 13.26
N ASN A 237 0.74 -13.75 13.29
CA ASN A 237 1.53 -13.28 12.13
C ASN A 237 0.86 -12.08 11.41
N ILE A 238 0.29 -11.15 12.16
CA ILE A 238 -0.38 -9.96 11.64
C ILE A 238 0.46 -8.72 11.97
N PRO A 239 0.97 -7.97 11.00
CA PRO A 239 1.77 -6.78 11.26
C PRO A 239 0.94 -5.63 11.80
N ILE A 240 1.55 -4.85 12.71
CA ILE A 240 1.02 -3.57 13.19
C ILE A 240 1.92 -2.46 12.67
N TYR A 241 1.31 -1.47 12.05
CA TYR A 241 1.99 -0.25 11.59
C TYR A 241 1.49 0.93 12.43
N LEU A 242 2.43 1.72 12.89
CA LEU A 242 2.13 2.95 13.61
C LEU A 242 2.89 4.12 12.99
N SER A 243 2.30 5.29 13.06
CA SER A 243 2.95 6.54 12.69
C SER A 243 2.33 7.67 13.50
N GLY A 244 3.14 8.67 13.76
CA GLY A 244 2.72 9.88 14.45
C GLY A 244 3.55 11.07 14.00
N TYR A 245 3.14 12.23 14.45
CA TYR A 245 3.85 13.48 14.19
C TYR A 245 4.06 14.28 15.47
N SER A 246 5.13 15.07 15.49
CA SER A 246 5.46 15.93 16.61
C SER A 246 5.13 17.40 16.32
N LEU A 247 5.14 18.22 17.37
CA LEU A 247 4.93 19.68 17.31
C LEU A 247 5.87 20.40 16.32
N GLY A 248 7.04 19.83 16.03
CA GLY A 248 7.99 20.37 15.05
C GLY A 248 7.69 19.96 13.60
N GLY A 249 6.56 19.30 13.32
CA GLY A 249 6.22 18.84 11.97
C GLY A 249 6.98 17.57 11.53
N TYR A 250 7.71 16.94 12.44
CA TYR A 250 8.39 15.68 12.14
C TYR A 250 7.39 14.54 12.14
N VAL A 251 7.40 13.76 11.09
CA VAL A 251 6.61 12.53 10.96
C VAL A 251 7.54 11.34 11.06
N CYS A 252 7.17 10.36 11.87
CA CYS A 252 7.87 9.10 11.94
C CYS A 252 6.87 7.95 11.89
N GLY A 253 7.28 6.84 11.31
CA GLY A 253 6.45 5.66 11.24
C GLY A 253 7.31 4.42 11.26
N GLN A 254 6.76 3.32 11.80
CA GLN A 254 7.43 2.04 11.85
C GLN A 254 6.45 0.87 11.88
N ARG A 255 6.92 -0.29 11.47
CA ARG A 255 6.31 -1.55 11.87
C ARG A 255 6.62 -1.78 13.33
N LEU A 256 5.61 -2.13 14.12
CA LEU A 256 5.78 -2.36 15.55
C LEU A 256 6.75 -3.52 15.80
N SER A 257 7.66 -3.33 16.75
CA SER A 257 8.72 -4.28 17.07
C SER A 257 8.82 -4.52 18.59
N PRO A 258 9.43 -5.65 19.02
CA PRO A 258 9.64 -5.92 20.44
C PRO A 258 10.40 -4.79 21.15
N ALA A 259 11.43 -4.26 20.49
CA ALA A 259 12.24 -3.18 21.04
C ALA A 259 11.43 -1.90 21.29
N PHE A 260 10.46 -1.58 20.40
CA PHE A 260 9.60 -0.42 20.61
C PHE A 260 8.66 -0.61 21.81
N VAL A 261 8.03 -1.78 21.92
CA VAL A 261 7.12 -2.09 23.04
C VAL A 261 7.86 -2.05 24.37
N GLU A 262 9.06 -2.63 24.42
CA GLU A 262 9.92 -2.61 25.62
C GLU A 262 10.34 -1.18 25.98
N ASN A 263 10.79 -0.39 25.00
CA ASN A 263 11.16 1.00 25.23
C ASN A 263 9.98 1.83 25.72
N LEU A 264 8.78 1.62 25.18
CA LEU A 264 7.58 2.31 25.63
C LEU A 264 7.23 1.96 27.08
N LYS A 265 7.29 0.66 27.45
CA LYS A 265 7.09 0.20 28.83
C LYS A 265 8.09 0.84 29.80
N ASN A 266 9.36 0.87 29.40
CA ASN A 266 10.41 1.50 30.19
C ASN A 266 10.22 3.01 30.33
N PHE A 267 9.84 3.68 29.24
CA PHE A 267 9.56 5.11 29.25
C PHE A 267 8.41 5.44 30.18
N GLN A 268 7.27 4.76 30.08
CA GLN A 268 6.10 5.00 30.92
C GLN A 268 6.36 4.70 32.40
N LYS A 269 7.22 3.71 32.70
CA LYS A 269 7.60 3.39 34.09
C LYS A 269 8.46 4.48 34.74
N HIS A 270 9.29 5.18 33.98
CA HIS A 270 10.30 6.09 34.49
C HIS A 270 10.09 7.56 34.14
N SER A 271 9.08 7.87 33.31
CA SER A 271 8.85 9.23 32.82
C SER A 271 7.40 9.63 32.99
N GLN A 272 7.19 10.89 33.39
CA GLN A 272 5.89 11.54 33.31
C GLN A 272 5.97 12.56 32.17
N TYR A 273 4.98 12.58 31.29
CA TYR A 273 4.89 13.56 30.23
C TYR A 273 3.49 14.17 30.18
N ILE A 274 3.44 15.42 29.82
CA ILE A 274 2.20 16.15 29.58
C ILE A 274 2.10 16.36 28.07
N ILE A 275 1.05 15.83 27.47
CA ILE A 275 0.72 16.14 26.07
C ILE A 275 0.05 17.50 26.07
N CYS A 276 0.75 18.52 25.58
CA CYS A 276 0.14 19.81 25.28
C CYS A 276 -0.82 19.65 24.08
N GLU A 277 -1.73 20.59 23.95
CA GLU A 277 -2.69 20.58 22.84
C GLU A 277 -1.95 20.46 21.51
N ASN A 278 -2.36 19.48 20.70
CA ASN A 278 -1.67 19.14 19.45
C ASN A 278 -1.93 20.23 18.40
N SER A 279 -0.87 20.78 17.80
CA SER A 279 -0.93 21.74 16.70
C SER A 279 -0.92 21.08 15.33
N GLY A 280 -1.21 19.78 15.23
CA GLY A 280 -1.22 19.02 13.99
C GLY A 280 -2.27 19.53 13.01
N ILE A 281 -1.89 19.58 11.74
CA ILE A 281 -2.76 19.90 10.61
C ILE A 281 -2.90 18.69 9.70
N GLY A 282 -3.93 18.68 8.85
CA GLY A 282 -4.25 17.53 7.99
C GLY A 282 -3.10 16.96 7.18
N ILE A 283 -2.17 17.80 6.70
CA ILE A 283 -0.99 17.35 5.95
C ILE A 283 -0.07 16.39 6.76
N LEU A 284 0.02 16.56 8.08
CA LEU A 284 0.81 15.66 8.93
C LEU A 284 0.11 14.31 9.08
N GLY A 285 -1.21 14.30 9.08
CA GLY A 285 -2.01 13.08 8.99
C GLY A 285 -1.79 12.34 7.69
N ASP A 286 -1.78 13.06 6.57
CA ASP A 286 -1.48 12.50 5.24
C ASP A 286 -0.09 11.86 5.20
N LEU A 287 0.93 12.57 5.67
CA LEU A 287 2.30 12.04 5.72
C LEU A 287 2.40 10.80 6.61
N SER A 288 1.75 10.81 7.78
CA SER A 288 1.72 9.66 8.69
C SER A 288 1.05 8.45 8.05
N ALA A 289 -0.10 8.65 7.40
CA ALA A 289 -0.82 7.61 6.68
C ALA A 289 0.04 7.02 5.54
N MET A 290 0.70 7.87 4.75
CA MET A 290 1.60 7.44 3.68
C MET A 290 2.79 6.62 4.20
N PHE A 291 3.37 6.98 5.35
CA PHE A 291 4.43 6.19 5.97
C PHE A 291 3.97 4.78 6.34
N MET A 292 2.81 4.65 6.98
CA MET A 292 2.26 3.34 7.35
C MET A 292 1.95 2.48 6.13
N ILE A 293 1.34 3.06 5.09
CA ILE A 293 1.06 2.34 3.85
C ILE A 293 2.35 1.89 3.17
N ARG A 294 3.37 2.76 3.09
CA ARG A 294 4.65 2.38 2.51
C ARG A 294 5.28 1.18 3.22
N LEU A 295 5.26 1.17 4.54
CA LEU A 295 5.77 0.04 5.33
C LEU A 295 4.98 -1.24 5.04
N TRP A 296 3.65 -1.14 4.97
CA TRP A 296 2.81 -2.27 4.61
C TRP A 296 3.09 -2.82 3.22
N LEU A 297 3.25 -1.95 2.23
CA LEU A 297 3.60 -2.35 0.86
C LEU A 297 4.94 -3.09 0.79
N GLN A 298 5.92 -2.72 1.63
CA GLN A 298 7.21 -3.41 1.72
C GLN A 298 7.08 -4.83 2.27
N ASP A 299 6.05 -5.09 3.08
CA ASP A 299 5.79 -6.39 3.70
C ASP A 299 4.89 -7.30 2.84
N LEU A 300 4.35 -6.82 1.70
CA LEU A 300 3.47 -7.63 0.84
C LEU A 300 4.21 -8.72 0.07
N ASP A 301 5.49 -8.51 -0.20
CA ASP A 301 6.36 -9.47 -0.92
C ASP A 301 7.75 -9.41 -0.25
N PRO A 302 7.96 -10.13 0.85
CA PRO A 302 9.20 -10.10 1.64
C PRO A 302 10.41 -10.74 0.93
#